data_a2bab0a20b3b0440fadb7e1e0bfcacf6
#
_entry.id   a2bab0a20b3b0440fadb7e1e0bfcacf6
#
_cell.length_a   1.000
_cell.length_b   1.000
_cell.length_c   1.000
_cell.angle_alpha   90.00
_cell.angle_beta   90.00
_cell.angle_gamma   90.00
#
_symmetry.space_group_name_H-M   'P 1'
#
loop_
_entity.id
_entity.type
_entity.pdbx_description
1 polymer ?
#
loop_
_entity_poly.entity_id
_entity_poly.type
_entity_poly.pdbx_seq_one_letter_code
_entity_poly.pdbx_strand_id
1 'polypeptide(L)'
;DSSVTVSLPFYTDFGKHIAFGKDIFLNQNVTFVDLGGIYLEDNVLIGPGARLLTVNHLVDPAKRRGIIVDSIRIKENVWIGANVTVLAGVTVGKNAIVAADATVTKDVPDNVIVAGTPARIIKEID
;
A
#
# COMPACT_ATOMS: atom_id res chain seq x y z
N ASP A 1 10.66 3.02 -15.48
CA ASP A 1 10.24 2.02 -16.45
C ASP A 1 8.98 2.48 -17.18
N SER A 2 8.97 2.31 -18.50
CA SER A 2 7.85 2.74 -19.34
C SER A 2 6.57 1.95 -19.11
N SER A 3 6.62 0.82 -18.43
CA SER A 3 5.44 0.02 -18.07
C SER A 3 4.75 0.50 -16.79
N VAL A 4 5.31 1.47 -16.12
CA VAL A 4 4.68 2.10 -14.94
C VAL A 4 3.92 3.33 -15.39
N THR A 5 2.60 3.31 -15.19
CA THR A 5 1.72 4.42 -15.55
C THR A 5 1.24 5.11 -14.27
N VAL A 6 1.45 6.41 -14.20
CA VAL A 6 1.02 7.23 -13.07
C VAL A 6 0.05 8.30 -13.55
N SER A 7 -1.19 8.26 -13.05
CA SER A 7 -2.15 9.33 -13.25
C SER A 7 -1.91 10.42 -12.21
N LEU A 8 -1.76 11.65 -12.65
CA LEU A 8 -1.47 12.77 -11.75
C LEU A 8 -2.76 13.30 -11.11
N PRO A 9 -2.68 13.88 -9.91
CA PRO A 9 -1.47 14.07 -9.12
C PRO A 9 -1.06 12.82 -8.34
N PHE A 10 0.24 12.69 -8.07
CA PHE A 10 0.83 11.65 -7.25
C PHE A 10 1.74 12.32 -6.21
N TYR A 11 1.63 11.89 -4.96
CA TYR A 11 2.33 12.52 -3.84
C TYR A 11 3.28 11.54 -3.17
N THR A 12 4.49 12.03 -2.86
CA THR A 12 5.46 11.32 -2.02
C THR A 12 6.07 12.30 -1.03
N ASP A 13 6.60 11.79 0.07
CA ASP A 13 7.37 12.63 0.99
C ASP A 13 8.87 12.61 0.66
N PHE A 14 9.39 11.49 0.16
CA PHE A 14 10.81 11.36 -0.17
C PHE A 14 11.04 11.02 -1.64
N GLY A 15 10.31 10.05 -2.18
CA GLY A 15 10.33 9.67 -3.60
C GLY A 15 11.49 8.79 -4.03
N LYS A 16 12.42 8.45 -3.13
CA LYS A 16 13.62 7.70 -3.47
C LYS A 16 13.60 6.25 -2.98
N HIS A 17 12.65 5.90 -2.14
CA HIS A 17 12.55 4.56 -1.56
C HIS A 17 11.35 3.80 -2.11
N ILE A 18 11.07 3.99 -3.39
CA ILE A 18 10.00 3.28 -4.08
C ILE A 18 10.61 2.42 -5.18
N ALA A 19 10.32 1.12 -5.16
CA ALA A 19 10.74 0.21 -6.20
C ALA A 19 9.50 -0.33 -6.91
N PHE A 20 9.49 -0.22 -8.24
CA PHE A 20 8.40 -0.68 -9.09
C PHE A 20 8.84 -1.90 -9.88
N GLY A 21 7.99 -2.91 -9.95
CA GLY A 21 8.07 -3.96 -10.94
C GLY A 21 7.57 -3.46 -12.31
N LYS A 22 6.98 -4.36 -13.09
CA LYS A 22 6.48 -4.06 -14.45
C LYS A 22 4.96 -3.95 -14.46
N ASP A 23 4.43 -3.19 -15.42
CA ASP A 23 2.99 -3.09 -15.70
C ASP A 23 2.19 -2.64 -14.47
N ILE A 24 2.64 -1.55 -13.86
CA ILE A 24 2.01 -0.99 -12.67
C ILE A 24 1.17 0.22 -13.06
N PHE A 25 -0.01 0.34 -12.48
CA PHE A 25 -0.86 1.50 -12.66
C PHE A 25 -1.20 2.14 -11.31
N LEU A 26 -0.83 3.41 -11.16
CA LEU A 26 -1.21 4.25 -10.04
C LEU A 26 -2.26 5.25 -10.50
N ASN A 27 -3.45 5.17 -9.92
CA ASN A 27 -4.53 6.08 -10.23
C ASN A 27 -4.30 7.46 -9.60
N GLN A 28 -5.24 8.38 -9.76
CA GLN A 28 -5.10 9.76 -9.30
C GLN A 28 -5.09 9.86 -7.76
N ASN A 29 -4.39 10.85 -7.25
CA ASN A 29 -4.36 11.20 -5.81
C ASN A 29 -3.79 10.08 -4.93
N VAL A 30 -2.92 9.25 -5.45
CA VAL A 30 -2.21 8.24 -4.66
C VAL A 30 -1.09 8.92 -3.88
N THR A 31 -0.91 8.52 -2.62
CA THR A 31 0.15 9.04 -1.75
C THR A 31 1.01 7.90 -1.22
N PHE A 32 2.30 8.00 -1.45
CA PHE A 32 3.29 7.07 -0.90
C PHE A 32 4.18 7.83 0.08
N VAL A 33 4.03 7.54 1.37
CA VAL A 33 4.98 8.01 2.38
C VAL A 33 6.06 6.95 2.48
N ASP A 34 7.17 7.15 1.76
CA ASP A 34 8.08 6.08 1.34
C ASP A 34 9.39 6.01 2.13
N LEU A 35 9.53 6.75 3.22
CA LEU A 35 10.78 6.78 3.98
C LEU A 35 11.23 5.38 4.43
N GLY A 36 10.30 4.49 4.76
CA GLY A 36 10.58 3.11 5.16
C GLY A 36 10.69 2.12 4.00
N GLY A 37 10.44 2.56 2.77
CA GLY A 37 10.52 1.72 1.57
C GLY A 37 9.17 1.15 1.15
N ILE A 38 8.84 1.33 -0.13
CA ILE A 38 7.62 0.78 -0.74
C ILE A 38 8.03 -0.04 -1.96
N TYR A 39 7.60 -1.30 -2.00
CA TYR A 39 7.95 -2.24 -3.06
C TYR A 39 6.70 -2.78 -3.71
N LEU A 40 6.49 -2.45 -4.99
CA LEU A 40 5.38 -2.95 -5.78
C LEU A 40 5.91 -3.96 -6.79
N GLU A 41 5.40 -5.19 -6.72
CA GLU A 41 5.74 -6.22 -7.69
C GLU A 41 4.92 -6.06 -8.98
N ASP A 42 5.03 -6.99 -9.91
CA ASP A 42 4.45 -6.84 -11.25
C ASP A 42 2.92 -6.81 -11.24
N ASN A 43 2.34 -6.11 -12.20
CA ASN A 43 0.88 -6.06 -12.44
C ASN A 43 0.06 -5.55 -11.25
N VAL A 44 0.59 -4.63 -10.46
CA VAL A 44 -0.14 -4.05 -9.34
C VAL A 44 -0.99 -2.88 -9.81
N LEU A 45 -2.25 -2.85 -9.37
CA LEU A 45 -3.18 -1.75 -9.60
C LEU A 45 -3.46 -1.02 -8.28
N ILE A 46 -3.22 0.29 -8.26
CA ILE A 46 -3.50 1.12 -7.08
C ILE A 46 -4.62 2.08 -7.43
N GLY A 47 -5.74 1.98 -6.72
CA GLY A 47 -6.92 2.80 -6.93
C GLY A 47 -6.74 4.25 -6.49
N PRO A 48 -7.65 5.13 -6.93
CA PRO A 48 -7.52 6.57 -6.63
C PRO A 48 -7.60 6.86 -5.14
N GLY A 49 -6.79 7.78 -4.68
CA GLY A 49 -6.78 8.21 -3.29
C GLY A 49 -6.16 7.22 -2.31
N ALA A 50 -5.60 6.10 -2.77
CA ALA A 50 -4.95 5.14 -1.89
C ALA A 50 -3.70 5.74 -1.24
N ARG A 51 -3.41 5.31 -0.02
CA ARG A 51 -2.27 5.79 0.76
C ARG A 51 -1.48 4.61 1.30
N LEU A 52 -0.18 4.59 1.01
CA LEU A 52 0.77 3.61 1.55
C LEU A 52 1.73 4.37 2.47
N LEU A 53 1.66 4.09 3.76
CA LEU A 53 2.28 4.90 4.81
C LEU A 53 3.32 4.05 5.55
N THR A 54 4.61 4.30 5.30
CA THR A 54 5.70 3.52 5.93
C THR A 54 6.20 4.12 7.23
N VAL A 55 5.59 5.21 7.69
CA VAL A 55 6.04 5.95 8.87
C VAL A 55 4.96 5.92 9.95
N ASN A 56 5.37 5.61 11.18
CA ASN A 56 4.56 5.74 12.36
C ASN A 56 5.27 6.60 13.39
N HIS A 57 4.53 7.15 14.33
CA HIS A 57 5.08 7.80 15.50
C HIS A 57 5.11 6.85 16.68
N LEU A 58 6.01 7.12 17.65
CA LEU A 58 6.09 6.34 18.87
C LEU A 58 4.83 6.55 19.72
N VAL A 59 4.35 5.47 20.33
CA VAL A 59 3.14 5.49 21.17
C VAL A 59 3.39 6.19 22.50
N ASP A 60 4.61 6.10 23.04
CA ASP A 60 4.99 6.77 24.28
C ASP A 60 4.79 8.28 24.15
N PRO A 61 3.93 8.91 25.00
CA PRO A 61 3.67 10.34 24.91
C PRO A 61 4.92 11.22 24.98
N ALA A 62 5.93 10.79 25.75
CA ALA A 62 7.17 11.55 25.88
C ALA A 62 8.05 11.49 24.65
N LYS A 63 7.84 10.49 23.78
CA LYS A 63 8.67 10.23 22.59
C LYS A 63 7.86 10.30 21.30
N ARG A 64 6.67 10.88 21.33
CA ARG A 64 5.71 10.82 20.24
C ARG A 64 6.20 11.47 18.95
N ARG A 65 7.14 12.41 19.01
CA ARG A 65 7.74 13.02 17.83
C ARG A 65 8.78 12.12 17.16
N GLY A 66 9.25 11.10 17.87
CA GLY A 66 10.09 10.08 17.25
C GLY A 66 9.29 9.29 16.23
N ILE A 67 9.97 8.76 15.22
CA ILE A 67 9.32 7.97 14.17
C ILE A 67 9.88 6.56 14.14
N ILE A 68 9.00 5.63 13.75
CA ILE A 68 9.37 4.27 13.40
C ILE A 68 9.01 4.10 11.93
N VAL A 69 9.94 3.55 11.14
CA VAL A 69 9.68 3.26 9.73
C VAL A 69 9.72 1.76 9.52
N ASP A 70 8.87 1.29 8.62
CA ASP A 70 8.86 -0.11 8.21
C ASP A 70 8.33 -0.19 6.77
N SER A 71 8.88 -1.11 6.00
CA SER A 71 8.55 -1.21 4.59
C SER A 71 7.14 -1.74 4.36
N ILE A 72 6.59 -1.39 3.19
CA ILE A 72 5.36 -1.99 2.65
C ILE A 72 5.73 -2.74 1.38
N ARG A 73 5.21 -3.95 1.25
CA ARG A 73 5.39 -4.77 0.05
C ARG A 73 4.03 -5.17 -0.49
N ILE A 74 3.79 -4.82 -1.75
CA ILE A 74 2.58 -5.20 -2.48
C ILE A 74 3.00 -6.20 -3.54
N LYS A 75 2.56 -7.45 -3.39
CA LYS A 75 3.00 -8.53 -4.27
C LYS A 75 2.27 -8.51 -5.61
N GLU A 76 2.69 -9.39 -6.52
CA GLU A 76 2.22 -9.32 -7.89
C GLU A 76 0.71 -9.54 -8.01
N ASN A 77 0.11 -8.92 -9.02
CA ASN A 77 -1.32 -8.99 -9.33
C ASN A 77 -2.25 -8.48 -8.23
N VAL A 78 -1.75 -7.72 -7.27
CA VAL A 78 -2.60 -7.13 -6.23
C VAL A 78 -3.39 -5.96 -6.80
N TRP A 79 -4.64 -5.88 -6.38
CA TRP A 79 -5.49 -4.73 -6.65
C TRP A 79 -5.83 -4.03 -5.32
N ILE A 80 -5.34 -2.81 -5.17
CA ILE A 80 -5.68 -1.93 -4.05
C ILE A 80 -6.80 -1.01 -4.51
N GLY A 81 -7.94 -1.08 -3.85
CA GLY A 81 -9.11 -0.27 -4.19
C GLY A 81 -8.97 1.20 -3.82
N ALA A 82 -9.97 1.99 -4.17
CA ALA A 82 -9.98 3.44 -3.93
C ALA A 82 -9.95 3.75 -2.43
N ASN A 83 -9.21 4.79 -2.06
CA ASN A 83 -9.13 5.32 -0.70
C ASN A 83 -8.67 4.30 0.36
N VAL A 84 -8.00 3.24 -0.04
CA VAL A 84 -7.41 2.27 0.88
C VAL A 84 -6.22 2.91 1.57
N THR A 85 -6.05 2.60 2.86
CA THR A 85 -4.85 2.96 3.62
C THR A 85 -4.11 1.69 4.01
N VAL A 86 -2.84 1.60 3.64
CA VAL A 86 -1.96 0.49 4.04
C VAL A 86 -0.92 1.03 5.02
N LEU A 87 -0.82 0.39 6.17
CA LEU A 87 0.06 0.85 7.25
C LEU A 87 1.45 0.23 7.17
N ALA A 88 2.39 0.85 7.89
CA ALA A 88 3.79 0.43 7.90
C ALA A 88 3.95 -1.05 8.27
N GLY A 89 4.85 -1.73 7.59
CA GLY A 89 5.19 -3.12 7.85
C GLY A 89 4.30 -4.15 7.19
N VAL A 90 3.24 -3.73 6.48
CA VAL A 90 2.28 -4.65 5.87
C VAL A 90 2.83 -5.22 4.55
N THR A 91 2.66 -6.52 4.38
CA THR A 91 2.81 -7.21 3.09
C THR A 91 1.42 -7.62 2.61
N VAL A 92 1.05 -7.22 1.41
CA VAL A 92 -0.18 -7.68 0.75
C VAL A 92 0.17 -8.81 -0.20
N GLY A 93 -0.40 -9.97 0.04
CA GLY A 93 -0.06 -11.20 -0.67
C GLY A 93 -0.51 -11.21 -2.13
N LYS A 94 0.10 -12.11 -2.90
CA LYS A 94 -0.11 -12.26 -4.33
C LYS A 94 -1.59 -12.47 -4.67
N ASN A 95 -2.05 -11.82 -5.72
CA ASN A 95 -3.42 -11.89 -6.25
C ASN A 95 -4.50 -11.33 -5.29
N ALA A 96 -4.12 -10.77 -4.15
CA ALA A 96 -5.11 -10.28 -3.20
C ALA A 96 -5.80 -9.01 -3.74
N ILE A 97 -7.02 -8.80 -3.25
CA ILE A 97 -7.78 -7.58 -3.50
C ILE A 97 -8.08 -6.92 -2.16
N VAL A 98 -7.78 -5.65 -2.07
CA VAL A 98 -8.16 -4.82 -0.92
C VAL A 98 -9.31 -3.93 -1.36
N ALA A 99 -10.49 -4.14 -0.78
CA ALA A 99 -11.70 -3.42 -1.15
C ALA A 99 -11.57 -1.93 -0.80
N ALA A 100 -12.30 -1.10 -1.54
CA ALA A 100 -12.29 0.35 -1.34
C ALA A 100 -12.56 0.73 0.12
N ASP A 101 -11.91 1.80 0.57
CA ASP A 101 -12.03 2.38 1.91
C ASP A 101 -11.49 1.51 3.05
N ALA A 102 -10.87 0.38 2.77
CA ALA A 102 -10.29 -0.47 3.80
C ALA A 102 -9.04 0.15 4.42
N THR A 103 -8.77 -0.19 5.68
CA THR A 103 -7.51 0.14 6.35
C THR A 103 -6.79 -1.17 6.68
N VAL A 104 -5.65 -1.40 6.05
CA VAL A 104 -4.89 -2.64 6.19
C VAL A 104 -3.85 -2.46 7.29
N THR A 105 -4.06 -3.16 8.41
CA THR A 105 -3.21 -3.06 9.59
C THR A 105 -2.31 -4.27 9.80
N LYS A 106 -2.56 -5.37 9.08
CA LYS A 106 -1.83 -6.63 9.17
C LYS A 106 -1.60 -7.19 7.77
N ASP A 107 -0.65 -8.11 7.66
CA ASP A 107 -0.39 -8.79 6.41
C ASP A 107 -1.65 -9.44 5.85
N VAL A 108 -1.78 -9.36 4.53
CA VAL A 108 -2.89 -9.96 3.79
C VAL A 108 -2.36 -11.22 3.10
N PRO A 109 -2.99 -12.38 3.31
CA PRO A 109 -2.58 -13.61 2.64
C PRO A 109 -2.76 -13.54 1.12
N ASP A 110 -2.14 -14.49 0.41
CA ASP A 110 -2.34 -14.63 -1.02
C ASP A 110 -3.79 -15.03 -1.33
N ASN A 111 -4.29 -14.61 -2.48
CA ASN A 111 -5.55 -15.09 -3.07
C ASN A 111 -6.76 -14.86 -2.18
N VAL A 112 -6.85 -13.70 -1.54
CA VAL A 112 -8.03 -13.34 -0.73
C VAL A 112 -8.52 -11.93 -1.09
N ILE A 113 -9.78 -11.67 -0.74
CA ILE A 113 -10.33 -10.32 -0.70
C ILE A 113 -10.46 -9.91 0.75
N VAL A 114 -9.93 -8.74 1.08
CA VAL A 114 -10.11 -8.13 2.41
C VAL A 114 -10.89 -6.85 2.29
N ALA A 115 -11.64 -6.50 3.34
CA ALA A 115 -12.45 -5.29 3.38
C ALA A 115 -12.58 -4.79 4.82
N GLY A 116 -12.89 -3.52 4.97
CA GLY A 116 -13.23 -2.91 6.25
C GLY A 116 -12.06 -2.23 6.95
N THR A 117 -12.36 -1.68 8.12
CA THR A 117 -11.42 -0.98 8.99
C THR A 117 -11.61 -1.50 10.41
N PRO A 118 -10.67 -2.31 10.92
CA PRO A 118 -9.51 -2.88 10.22
C PRO A 118 -9.93 -3.93 9.18
N ALA A 119 -9.14 -4.07 8.14
CA ALA A 119 -9.43 -5.01 7.05
C ALA A 119 -9.46 -6.46 7.54
N ARG A 120 -10.44 -7.21 7.05
CA ARG A 120 -10.64 -8.64 7.35
C ARG A 120 -10.89 -9.39 6.07
N ILE A 121 -10.52 -10.66 6.04
CA ILE A 121 -10.79 -11.55 4.91
C ILE A 121 -12.31 -11.74 4.79
N ILE A 122 -12.85 -11.46 3.61
CA ILE A 122 -14.27 -11.66 3.31
C ILE A 122 -14.49 -12.77 2.30
N LYS A 123 -13.47 -13.15 1.54
CA LYS A 123 -13.60 -14.18 0.51
C LYS A 123 -12.22 -14.68 0.11
N GLU A 124 -12.14 -15.96 -0.27
CA GLU A 124 -10.98 -16.52 -0.96
C GLU A 124 -11.21 -16.44 -2.48
N ILE A 125 -10.13 -16.21 -3.23
CA ILE A 125 -10.14 -16.18 -4.69
C ILE A 125 -9.65 -17.53 -5.19
N ASP A 126 -10.45 -18.16 -6.02
CA ASP A 126 -10.10 -19.46 -6.63
C ASP A 126 -9.05 -19.31 -7.73
#